data_c302542f28f21442d4d9468d4006ee8d
#
_entry.id   c302542f28f21442d4d9468d4006ee8d
#
_cell.length_a   1.000
_cell.length_b   1.000
_cell.length_c   1.000
_cell.angle_alpha   90.00
_cell.angle_beta   90.00
_cell.angle_gamma   90.00
#
_symmetry.space_group_name_H-M   'P 1'
#
loop_
_entity.id
_entity.type
_entity.pdbx_description
1 polymer ?
#
loop_
_entity_poly.entity_id
_entity_poly.type
_entity_poly.pdbx_seq_one_letter_code
_entity_poly.pdbx_strand_id
1 'polypeptide(L)'
;MKIDLHKIKIREVIAGYKDSAEEGVTAYDGKLNIRPKYQREFVYKPEQRDAVIETIKNSFPLNVMYWMIREDGGYEVLDGQQRTISIGQYVNGDFSLNDRFFHNLTIEEKNKILDYELFIYFCEGTDKERIDWFTVINTYGEKVNEQEIRNAVYIGPWLSDAKSKFSKTNCVAYLLANDSGQLITGSPIRQEYLETTLSWINNGKIADYMAKHQHDQNADELWNYFQDVIAWVRNTFTNYRHEMGNVNWGELYNKFKNEKYDPSKLESEAAKLMMDEDVTKKSGVYPYVLTRLEKYLNIREFTEKMKREAYERQKGMCTKCRKHFEIGEMEADHITP
;
A
#
# COMPACT_ATOMS: atom_id res chain seq x y z
N MET A 1 9.65 28.24 6.78
CA MET A 1 10.68 27.21 7.06
C MET A 1 12.06 27.76 6.74
N LYS A 2 13.01 27.68 7.66
CA LYS A 2 14.42 28.02 7.44
C LYS A 2 15.18 26.78 6.98
N ILE A 3 16.10 26.91 6.01
CA ILE A 3 16.82 25.79 5.40
C ILE A 3 18.29 26.17 5.27
N ASP A 4 19.16 25.40 5.91
CA ASP A 4 20.62 25.62 5.90
C ASP A 4 21.35 24.37 5.37
N LEU A 5 22.26 24.54 4.39
CA LEU A 5 23.00 23.42 3.80
C LEU A 5 24.24 23.09 4.63
N HIS A 6 24.40 21.83 4.97
CA HIS A 6 25.54 21.27 5.66
C HIS A 6 26.20 20.17 4.84
N LYS A 7 27.52 20.01 4.99
CA LYS A 7 28.32 18.92 4.47
C LYS A 7 28.76 18.06 5.65
N ILE A 8 28.30 16.81 5.68
CA ILE A 8 28.58 15.91 6.80
C ILE A 8 29.14 14.61 6.23
N LYS A 9 30.24 14.13 6.79
CA LYS A 9 30.85 12.87 6.36
C LYS A 9 30.01 11.69 6.77
N ILE A 10 30.02 10.64 5.93
CA ILE A 10 29.33 9.39 6.23
C ILE A 10 29.69 8.87 7.62
N ARG A 11 30.98 8.88 8.01
CA ARG A 11 31.42 8.42 9.34
C ARG A 11 30.71 9.10 10.51
N GLU A 12 30.36 10.37 10.35
CA GLU A 12 29.63 11.13 11.36
C GLU A 12 28.15 10.75 11.34
N VAL A 13 27.55 10.71 10.14
CA VAL A 13 26.13 10.38 9.96
C VAL A 13 25.79 9.01 10.51
N ILE A 14 26.64 7.99 10.26
CA ILE A 14 26.39 6.62 10.69
C ILE A 14 26.94 6.30 12.08
N ALA A 15 27.55 7.25 12.78
CA ALA A 15 28.01 7.03 14.15
C ALA A 15 26.82 6.56 15.01
N GLY A 16 27.02 5.44 15.73
CA GLY A 16 25.96 4.84 16.55
C GLY A 16 24.76 4.30 15.76
N TYR A 17 24.92 3.95 14.46
CA TYR A 17 23.84 3.39 13.66
C TYR A 17 23.23 2.15 14.29
N LYS A 18 21.91 2.16 14.41
CA LYS A 18 21.10 1.03 14.90
C LYS A 18 19.86 0.89 14.02
N ASP A 19 19.61 -0.33 13.56
CA ASP A 19 18.40 -0.69 12.81
C ASP A 19 17.64 -1.76 13.59
N SER A 20 16.50 -1.37 14.13
CA SER A 20 15.61 -2.24 14.91
C SER A 20 14.22 -2.21 14.30
N ALA A 21 13.64 -3.39 14.07
CA ALA A 21 12.28 -3.51 13.57
C ALA A 21 11.24 -2.88 14.52
N GLU A 22 11.51 -2.88 15.83
CA GLU A 22 10.59 -2.37 16.85
C GLU A 22 10.87 -0.92 17.23
N GLU A 23 12.14 -0.56 17.46
CA GLU A 23 12.54 0.75 17.96
C GLU A 23 12.76 1.79 16.86
N GLY A 24 12.86 1.34 15.60
CA GLY A 24 13.14 2.20 14.45
C GLY A 24 14.62 2.23 14.08
N VAL A 25 15.00 3.19 13.24
CA VAL A 25 16.37 3.34 12.75
C VAL A 25 16.93 4.67 13.25
N THR A 26 18.05 4.61 13.95
CA THR A 26 18.73 5.78 14.49
C THR A 26 20.21 5.80 14.11
N ALA A 27 20.81 6.99 14.05
CA ALA A 27 22.23 7.19 13.80
C ALA A 27 22.67 8.56 14.35
N TYR A 28 23.86 9.04 13.94
CA TYR A 28 24.43 10.32 14.39
C TYR A 28 24.48 10.40 15.92
N ASP A 29 25.04 9.33 16.53
CA ASP A 29 25.11 9.13 17.97
C ASP A 29 23.74 9.22 18.67
N GLY A 30 22.69 8.66 18.04
CA GLY A 30 21.32 8.66 18.54
C GLY A 30 20.54 9.95 18.33
N LYS A 31 21.18 10.99 17.78
CA LYS A 31 20.52 12.28 17.52
C LYS A 31 19.65 12.27 16.27
N LEU A 32 19.92 11.39 15.30
CA LEU A 32 19.18 11.27 14.06
C LEU A 32 18.18 10.12 14.13
N ASN A 33 16.89 10.43 14.00
CA ASN A 33 15.85 9.45 13.71
C ASN A 33 15.74 9.31 12.18
N ILE A 34 16.23 8.20 11.64
CA ILE A 34 16.23 7.95 10.20
C ILE A 34 14.86 7.46 9.73
N ARG A 35 14.14 6.70 10.55
CA ARG A 35 12.81 6.19 10.25
C ARG A 35 11.77 6.73 11.24
N PRO A 36 11.27 7.95 11.02
CA PRO A 36 10.17 8.51 11.81
C PRO A 36 8.92 7.64 11.73
N LYS A 37 8.06 7.74 12.75
CA LYS A 37 6.85 6.90 12.87
C LYS A 37 5.87 7.02 11.71
N TYR A 38 5.90 8.13 10.98
CA TYR A 38 5.01 8.38 9.83
C TYR A 38 5.61 7.90 8.49
N GLN A 39 6.92 7.66 8.40
CA GLN A 39 7.53 7.15 7.18
C GLN A 39 7.40 5.62 7.10
N ARG A 40 7.45 5.13 5.85
CA ARG A 40 7.38 3.69 5.56
C ARG A 40 8.66 2.95 5.97
N GLU A 41 8.58 1.62 6.04
CA GLU A 41 9.74 0.76 6.21
C GLU A 41 10.70 0.86 5.00
N PHE A 42 11.91 0.32 5.17
CA PHE A 42 12.91 0.25 4.10
C PHE A 42 12.38 -0.60 2.93
N VAL A 43 12.34 -0.02 1.73
CA VAL A 43 11.71 -0.64 0.56
C VAL A 43 12.63 -0.73 -0.66
N TYR A 44 13.88 -0.26 -0.60
CA TYR A 44 14.82 -0.38 -1.71
C TYR A 44 15.04 -1.85 -2.07
N LYS A 45 14.92 -2.16 -3.36
CA LYS A 45 15.38 -3.42 -3.92
C LYS A 45 16.90 -3.51 -3.83
N PRO A 46 17.49 -4.72 -3.87
CA PRO A 46 18.94 -4.88 -3.84
C PRO A 46 19.67 -3.97 -4.82
N GLU A 47 19.20 -3.86 -6.06
CA GLU A 47 19.82 -3.06 -7.11
C GLU A 47 19.84 -1.56 -6.78
N GLN A 48 18.78 -1.04 -6.14
CA GLN A 48 18.69 0.37 -5.73
C GLN A 48 19.63 0.67 -4.56
N ARG A 49 19.73 -0.26 -3.61
CA ARG A 49 20.64 -0.20 -2.47
C ARG A 49 22.10 -0.22 -2.92
N ASP A 50 22.42 -1.14 -3.83
CA ASP A 50 23.77 -1.30 -4.38
C ASP A 50 24.21 -0.06 -5.17
N ALA A 51 23.28 0.55 -5.95
CA ALA A 51 23.53 1.78 -6.69
C ALA A 51 23.92 2.95 -5.79
N VAL A 52 23.37 3.04 -4.57
CA VAL A 52 23.78 4.07 -3.58
C VAL A 52 25.26 3.91 -3.22
N ILE A 53 25.69 2.70 -2.92
CA ILE A 53 27.07 2.40 -2.51
C ILE A 53 28.04 2.56 -3.69
N GLU A 54 27.67 2.16 -4.89
CA GLU A 54 28.46 2.38 -6.10
C GLU A 54 28.67 3.85 -6.40
N THR A 55 27.63 4.68 -6.25
CA THR A 55 27.69 6.12 -6.41
C THR A 55 28.73 6.73 -5.47
N ILE A 56 28.75 6.33 -4.19
CA ILE A 56 29.72 6.77 -3.19
C ILE A 56 31.13 6.31 -3.55
N LYS A 57 31.32 5.02 -3.90
CA LYS A 57 32.62 4.45 -4.28
C LYS A 57 33.23 5.17 -5.48
N ASN A 58 32.40 5.59 -6.43
CA ASN A 58 32.83 6.32 -7.62
C ASN A 58 32.96 7.83 -7.38
N SER A 59 32.71 8.31 -6.16
CA SER A 59 32.70 9.73 -5.80
C SER A 59 31.74 10.57 -6.67
N PHE A 60 30.66 9.95 -7.16
CA PHE A 60 29.60 10.64 -7.87
C PHE A 60 28.69 11.35 -6.87
N PRO A 61 28.03 12.46 -7.27
CA PRO A 61 27.13 13.16 -6.37
C PRO A 61 25.89 12.34 -6.06
N LEU A 62 25.60 12.13 -4.76
CA LEU A 62 24.29 11.70 -4.29
C LEU A 62 23.33 12.90 -4.22
N ASN A 63 22.08 12.68 -4.48
CA ASN A 63 21.05 13.68 -4.26
C ASN A 63 21.08 14.18 -2.81
N VAL A 64 20.82 15.46 -2.63
CA VAL A 64 20.74 16.10 -1.31
C VAL A 64 19.71 15.42 -0.42
N MET A 65 19.93 15.49 0.88
CA MET A 65 19.03 14.96 1.90
C MET A 65 18.44 16.10 2.72
N TYR A 66 17.29 15.87 3.36
CA TYR A 66 16.63 16.86 4.19
C TYR A 66 16.37 16.29 5.58
N TRP A 67 16.89 16.98 6.60
CA TRP A 67 16.70 16.65 8.00
C TRP A 67 15.96 17.78 8.70
N MET A 68 14.90 17.44 9.42
CA MET A 68 14.15 18.37 10.25
C MET A 68 14.80 18.46 11.63
N ILE A 69 14.99 19.66 12.13
CA ILE A 69 15.43 19.91 13.51
C ILE A 69 14.23 19.67 14.42
N ARG A 70 14.43 18.84 15.44
CA ARG A 70 13.42 18.50 16.45
C ARG A 70 13.53 19.46 17.66
N GLU A 71 12.46 19.58 18.42
CA GLU A 71 12.44 20.43 19.63
C GLU A 71 13.47 20.02 20.69
N ASP A 72 13.82 18.72 20.75
CA ASP A 72 14.84 18.18 21.66
C ASP A 72 16.29 18.42 21.17
N GLY A 73 16.48 19.14 20.07
CA GLY A 73 17.80 19.40 19.46
C GLY A 73 18.33 18.23 18.63
N GLY A 74 17.57 17.14 18.48
CA GLY A 74 17.86 16.04 17.56
C GLY A 74 17.37 16.34 16.15
N TYR A 75 17.48 15.34 15.27
CA TYR A 75 17.12 15.42 13.87
C TYR A 75 16.18 14.29 13.47
N GLU A 76 15.38 14.54 12.45
CA GLU A 76 14.51 13.55 11.83
C GLU A 76 14.68 13.63 10.31
N VAL A 77 14.87 12.49 9.64
CA VAL A 77 15.02 12.47 8.18
C VAL A 77 13.69 12.80 7.53
N LEU A 78 13.64 13.86 6.76
CA LEU A 78 12.51 14.26 5.95
C LEU A 78 12.59 13.60 4.55
N ASP A 79 13.74 13.66 3.90
CA ASP A 79 14.09 12.90 2.68
C ASP A 79 15.51 12.37 2.77
N GLY A 80 15.75 11.20 2.15
CA GLY A 80 17.03 10.50 2.19
C GLY A 80 17.03 9.26 3.08
N GLN A 81 15.89 8.86 3.67
CA GLN A 81 15.77 7.68 4.51
C GLN A 81 16.40 6.44 3.88
N GLN A 82 15.98 6.10 2.66
CA GLN A 82 16.43 4.89 1.98
C GLN A 82 17.93 4.89 1.72
N ARG A 83 18.48 6.06 1.32
CA ARG A 83 19.92 6.25 1.09
C ARG A 83 20.71 6.11 2.38
N THR A 84 20.26 6.73 3.45
CA THR A 84 20.93 6.68 4.75
C THR A 84 20.93 5.27 5.34
N ILE A 85 19.80 4.54 5.22
CA ILE A 85 19.71 3.13 5.65
C ILE A 85 20.63 2.25 4.82
N SER A 86 20.66 2.41 3.48
CA SER A 86 21.58 1.63 2.61
C SER A 86 23.04 1.82 3.02
N ILE A 87 23.44 3.06 3.32
CA ILE A 87 24.79 3.38 3.79
C ILE A 87 25.07 2.72 5.15
N GLY A 88 24.16 2.88 6.11
CA GLY A 88 24.29 2.30 7.43
C GLY A 88 24.40 0.78 7.41
N GLN A 89 23.51 0.11 6.69
CA GLN A 89 23.51 -1.35 6.52
C GLN A 89 24.79 -1.85 5.86
N TYR A 90 25.28 -1.17 4.81
CA TYR A 90 26.53 -1.58 4.16
C TYR A 90 27.73 -1.48 5.10
N VAL A 91 27.87 -0.36 5.80
CA VAL A 91 28.97 -0.15 6.74
C VAL A 91 28.88 -1.10 7.93
N ASN A 92 27.66 -1.42 8.39
CA ASN A 92 27.42 -2.40 9.44
C ASN A 92 27.73 -3.85 8.98
N GLY A 93 27.80 -4.08 7.68
CA GLY A 93 28.08 -5.40 7.10
C GLY A 93 26.82 -6.28 6.90
N ASP A 94 25.66 -5.68 6.80
CA ASP A 94 24.39 -6.42 6.62
C ASP A 94 24.22 -6.93 5.19
N PHE A 95 24.96 -6.39 4.22
CA PHE A 95 25.02 -6.90 2.85
C PHE A 95 26.37 -6.64 2.18
N SER A 96 26.63 -7.37 1.08
CA SER A 96 27.81 -7.22 0.24
C SER A 96 27.47 -6.50 -1.08
N LEU A 97 28.43 -5.76 -1.61
CA LEU A 97 28.42 -5.21 -2.97
C LEU A 97 29.46 -5.95 -3.83
N ASN A 98 29.05 -6.57 -4.93
CA ASN A 98 29.93 -7.39 -5.79
C ASN A 98 30.72 -8.43 -4.96
N ASP A 99 30.02 -9.17 -4.10
CA ASP A 99 30.56 -10.19 -3.19
C ASP A 99 31.58 -9.68 -2.16
N ARG A 100 31.68 -8.35 -1.98
CA ARG A 100 32.59 -7.72 -1.00
C ARG A 100 31.79 -6.98 0.07
N PHE A 101 31.89 -7.45 1.32
CA PHE A 101 31.39 -6.75 2.49
C PHE A 101 32.29 -5.56 2.85
N PHE A 102 31.74 -4.56 3.52
CA PHE A 102 32.51 -3.39 3.95
C PHE A 102 33.73 -3.77 4.79
N HIS A 103 33.61 -4.73 5.72
CA HIS A 103 34.73 -5.15 6.56
C HIS A 103 35.89 -5.80 5.77
N ASN A 104 35.63 -6.33 4.56
CA ASN A 104 36.62 -6.93 3.67
C ASN A 104 37.33 -5.92 2.75
N LEU A 105 36.96 -4.63 2.82
CA LEU A 105 37.60 -3.58 2.06
C LEU A 105 38.95 -3.22 2.66
N THR A 106 39.87 -2.69 1.84
CA THR A 106 41.12 -2.08 2.33
C THR A 106 40.84 -0.83 3.17
N ILE A 107 41.82 -0.39 3.97
CA ILE A 107 41.67 0.81 4.77
C ILE A 107 41.41 2.05 3.90
N GLU A 108 42.05 2.14 2.75
CA GLU A 108 41.87 3.22 1.79
C GLU A 108 40.42 3.23 1.22
N GLU A 109 39.93 2.07 0.80
CA GLU A 109 38.55 1.92 0.30
C GLU A 109 37.52 2.28 1.39
N LYS A 110 37.74 1.81 2.64
CA LYS A 110 36.87 2.16 3.78
C LYS A 110 36.87 3.66 4.02
N ASN A 111 38.05 4.28 4.07
CA ASN A 111 38.16 5.72 4.29
C ASN A 111 37.50 6.51 3.15
N LYS A 112 37.66 6.08 1.90
CA LYS A 112 37.01 6.74 0.76
C LYS A 112 35.48 6.79 0.94
N ILE A 113 34.87 5.72 1.43
CA ILE A 113 33.44 5.67 1.71
C ILE A 113 33.09 6.51 2.93
N LEU A 114 33.84 6.34 4.03
CA LEU A 114 33.54 7.02 5.29
C LEU A 114 33.77 8.55 5.25
N ASP A 115 34.71 9.00 4.42
CA ASP A 115 35.01 10.44 4.24
C ASP A 115 34.18 11.10 3.13
N TYR A 116 33.31 10.33 2.44
CA TYR A 116 32.40 10.92 1.47
C TYR A 116 31.45 11.90 2.16
N GLU A 117 31.33 13.12 1.60
CA GLU A 117 30.49 14.19 2.13
C GLU A 117 29.07 14.09 1.60
N LEU A 118 28.13 13.94 2.51
CA LEU A 118 26.69 14.03 2.21
C LEU A 118 26.27 15.50 2.30
N PHE A 119 25.46 15.94 1.34
CA PHE A 119 24.86 17.27 1.31
C PHE A 119 23.49 17.19 1.98
N ILE A 120 23.34 17.80 3.14
CA ILE A 120 22.16 17.69 3.99
C ILE A 120 21.63 19.08 4.30
N TYR A 121 20.39 19.32 3.95
CA TYR A 121 19.70 20.53 4.38
C TYR A 121 19.08 20.32 5.76
N PHE A 122 19.46 21.15 6.71
CA PHE A 122 18.78 21.24 7.99
C PHE A 122 17.60 22.18 7.86
N CYS A 123 16.41 21.66 8.20
CA CYS A 123 15.15 22.36 8.06
C CYS A 123 14.58 22.68 9.44
N GLU A 124 14.22 23.94 9.67
CA GLU A 124 13.58 24.42 10.88
C GLU A 124 12.24 25.06 10.52
N GLY A 125 11.15 24.64 11.15
CA GLY A 125 9.82 25.16 10.85
C GLY A 125 8.73 24.44 11.63
N THR A 126 7.50 24.90 11.45
CA THR A 126 6.30 24.30 12.06
C THR A 126 5.97 22.93 11.45
N ASP A 127 5.19 22.13 12.17
CA ASP A 127 4.71 20.84 11.66
C ASP A 127 3.96 20.95 10.32
N LYS A 128 3.20 22.03 10.14
CA LYS A 128 2.51 22.30 8.88
C LYS A 128 3.50 22.52 7.73
N GLU A 129 4.52 23.38 7.93
CA GLU A 129 5.55 23.64 6.93
C GLU A 129 6.35 22.39 6.61
N ARG A 130 6.60 21.51 7.60
CA ARG A 130 7.26 20.22 7.43
C ARG A 130 6.46 19.31 6.51
N ILE A 131 5.15 19.20 6.74
CA ILE A 131 4.24 18.36 5.93
C ILE A 131 4.14 18.91 4.51
N ASP A 132 3.94 20.21 4.36
CA ASP A 132 3.85 20.86 3.05
C ASP A 132 5.14 20.62 2.24
N TRP A 133 6.30 20.77 2.88
CA TRP A 133 7.60 20.53 2.23
C TRP A 133 7.84 19.06 1.92
N PHE A 134 7.51 18.15 2.85
CA PHE A 134 7.58 16.71 2.62
C PHE A 134 6.78 16.28 1.39
N THR A 135 5.59 16.85 1.21
CA THR A 135 4.75 16.62 0.04
C THR A 135 5.43 17.11 -1.25
N VAL A 136 6.04 18.29 -1.22
CA VAL A 136 6.72 18.88 -2.39
C VAL A 136 7.94 18.07 -2.81
N ILE A 137 8.86 17.73 -1.88
CA ILE A 137 10.09 17.02 -2.23
C ILE A 137 9.83 15.59 -2.74
N ASN A 138 8.78 14.94 -2.27
CA ASN A 138 8.42 13.60 -2.71
C ASN A 138 7.62 13.57 -4.05
N THR A 139 7.21 14.71 -4.58
CA THR A 139 6.52 14.80 -5.88
C THR A 139 7.43 14.39 -7.04
N TYR A 140 8.75 14.55 -6.90
CA TYR A 140 9.75 14.28 -7.95
C TYR A 140 10.55 12.99 -7.74
N GLY A 141 10.32 12.26 -6.63
CA GLY A 141 10.99 11.00 -6.30
C GLY A 141 10.11 9.75 -6.48
N GLU A 142 10.39 8.69 -5.71
CA GLU A 142 9.41 7.60 -5.56
C GLU A 142 8.15 8.18 -4.91
N LYS A 143 7.02 8.08 -5.62
CA LYS A 143 5.76 8.68 -5.18
C LYS A 143 5.41 8.21 -3.77
N VAL A 144 5.38 9.15 -2.84
CA VAL A 144 4.73 8.96 -1.54
C VAL A 144 3.25 8.73 -1.80
N ASN A 145 2.69 7.67 -1.25
CA ASN A 145 1.26 7.46 -1.40
C ASN A 145 0.48 8.39 -0.45
N GLU A 146 -0.80 8.60 -0.75
CA GLU A 146 -1.64 9.50 0.03
C GLU A 146 -1.71 9.09 1.51
N GLN A 147 -1.61 7.80 1.82
CA GLN A 147 -1.63 7.33 3.21
C GLN A 147 -0.37 7.72 3.98
N GLU A 148 0.80 7.78 3.34
CA GLU A 148 2.02 8.25 3.96
C GLU A 148 1.93 9.75 4.32
N ILE A 149 1.29 10.54 3.46
CA ILE A 149 1.02 11.96 3.74
C ILE A 149 0.05 12.07 4.93
N ARG A 150 -1.04 11.30 4.95
CA ARG A 150 -1.98 11.28 6.09
C ARG A 150 -1.28 10.86 7.38
N ASN A 151 -0.36 9.89 7.33
CA ASN A 151 0.41 9.46 8.49
C ASN A 151 1.29 10.59 9.05
N ALA A 152 1.82 11.47 8.20
CA ALA A 152 2.59 12.63 8.61
C ALA A 152 1.70 13.71 9.27
N VAL A 153 0.46 13.88 8.79
CA VAL A 153 -0.50 14.84 9.34
C VAL A 153 -1.03 14.39 10.71
N TYR A 154 -1.38 13.11 10.84
CA TYR A 154 -2.09 12.58 12.02
C TYR A 154 -1.18 11.74 12.91
N ILE A 155 0.04 12.24 13.20
CA ILE A 155 0.98 11.59 14.10
C ILE A 155 0.38 11.52 15.51
N GLY A 156 0.43 10.32 16.12
CA GLY A 156 -0.08 10.11 17.47
C GLY A 156 0.07 8.68 17.97
N PRO A 157 -0.32 8.41 19.22
CA PRO A 157 -0.28 7.05 19.79
C PRO A 157 -1.08 6.06 18.98
N TRP A 158 -2.29 6.47 18.56
CA TRP A 158 -3.18 5.69 17.71
C TRP A 158 -2.50 5.22 16.42
N LEU A 159 -1.87 6.14 15.68
CA LEU A 159 -1.18 5.79 14.43
C LEU A 159 -0.03 4.82 14.66
N SER A 160 0.72 4.99 15.75
CA SER A 160 1.83 4.10 16.10
C SER A 160 1.34 2.67 16.31
N ASP A 161 0.24 2.51 17.02
CA ASP A 161 -0.38 1.21 17.25
C ASP A 161 -1.02 0.63 15.98
N ALA A 162 -1.76 1.45 15.20
CA ALA A 162 -2.31 1.04 13.91
C ALA A 162 -1.22 0.52 12.97
N LYS A 163 -0.09 1.22 12.84
CA LYS A 163 1.04 0.77 12.01
C LYS A 163 1.64 -0.55 12.49
N SER A 164 1.69 -0.79 13.79
CA SER A 164 2.17 -2.07 14.33
C SER A 164 1.32 -3.26 13.86
N LYS A 165 0.01 -3.04 13.72
CA LYS A 165 -0.97 -4.07 13.33
C LYS A 165 -1.11 -4.23 11.81
N PHE A 166 -0.93 -3.13 11.01
CA PHE A 166 -1.30 -3.10 9.59
C PHE A 166 -0.15 -2.82 8.63
N SER A 167 1.00 -2.31 9.10
CA SER A 167 1.99 -1.67 8.22
C SER A 167 3.41 -2.20 8.36
N LYS A 168 3.58 -3.39 8.90
CA LYS A 168 4.87 -4.08 9.00
C LYS A 168 4.90 -5.33 8.14
N THR A 169 6.09 -5.76 7.75
CA THR A 169 6.28 -7.07 7.13
C THR A 169 5.71 -8.16 8.04
N ASN A 170 4.87 -9.03 7.50
CA ASN A 170 4.18 -10.10 8.25
C ASN A 170 3.39 -9.60 9.48
N CYS A 171 2.83 -8.39 9.39
CA CYS A 171 1.96 -7.88 10.44
C CYS A 171 0.71 -8.75 10.63
N VAL A 172 0.08 -8.64 11.81
CA VAL A 172 -1.08 -9.46 12.16
C VAL A 172 -2.25 -9.32 11.17
N ALA A 173 -2.44 -8.13 10.58
CA ALA A 173 -3.46 -7.92 9.56
C ALA A 173 -3.14 -8.68 8.27
N TYR A 174 -1.86 -8.68 7.84
CA TYR A 174 -1.42 -9.44 6.69
C TYR A 174 -1.60 -10.94 6.91
N LEU A 175 -1.14 -11.46 8.04
CA LEU A 175 -1.28 -12.87 8.36
C LEU A 175 -2.74 -13.30 8.43
N LEU A 176 -3.61 -12.51 9.09
CA LEU A 176 -5.02 -12.82 9.18
C LEU A 176 -5.70 -12.81 7.81
N ALA A 177 -5.46 -11.83 6.95
CA ALA A 177 -6.10 -11.75 5.64
C ALA A 177 -5.62 -12.81 4.66
N ASN A 178 -4.44 -13.41 4.89
CA ASN A 178 -3.81 -14.39 3.98
C ASN A 178 -3.78 -15.83 4.52
N ASP A 179 -4.30 -16.09 5.72
CA ASP A 179 -4.27 -17.41 6.37
C ASP A 179 -4.89 -18.53 5.51
N SER A 180 -6.00 -18.25 4.83
CA SER A 180 -6.71 -19.22 3.98
C SER A 180 -6.89 -18.72 2.54
N GLY A 181 -5.97 -17.87 2.07
CA GLY A 181 -6.00 -17.20 0.76
C GLY A 181 -6.05 -15.69 0.87
N GLN A 182 -5.55 -15.02 -0.15
CA GLN A 182 -5.37 -13.57 -0.16
C GLN A 182 -6.71 -12.82 -0.33
N LEU A 183 -7.27 -12.32 0.76
CA LEU A 183 -8.51 -11.54 0.75
C LEU A 183 -8.28 -10.04 0.49
N ILE A 184 -7.05 -9.55 0.60
CA ILE A 184 -6.68 -8.16 0.35
C ILE A 184 -5.41 -8.17 -0.50
N THR A 185 -5.45 -7.51 -1.64
CA THR A 185 -4.27 -7.24 -2.46
C THR A 185 -3.51 -6.03 -1.92
N GLY A 186 -2.19 -6.01 -2.13
CA GLY A 186 -1.34 -4.89 -1.72
C GLY A 186 -0.25 -5.31 -0.74
N SER A 187 0.55 -4.32 -0.33
CA SER A 187 1.70 -4.48 0.56
C SER A 187 1.50 -3.75 1.87
N PRO A 188 1.59 -4.42 3.02
CA PRO A 188 1.50 -3.76 4.33
C PRO A 188 2.53 -2.63 4.49
N ILE A 189 3.78 -2.85 4.07
CA ILE A 189 4.85 -1.85 4.19
C ILE A 189 4.60 -0.60 3.35
N ARG A 190 3.78 -0.70 2.29
CA ARG A 190 3.29 0.44 1.50
C ARG A 190 2.01 1.06 2.07
N GLN A 191 1.63 0.70 3.27
CA GLN A 191 0.46 1.20 4.00
C GLN A 191 -0.90 0.78 3.40
N GLU A 192 -0.93 -0.08 2.39
CA GLU A 192 -2.15 -0.41 1.63
C GLU A 192 -3.18 -1.15 2.49
N TYR A 193 -2.75 -2.00 3.45
CA TYR A 193 -3.66 -2.65 4.40
C TYR A 193 -4.30 -1.65 5.36
N LEU A 194 -3.51 -0.71 5.88
CA LEU A 194 -4.01 0.36 6.74
C LEU A 194 -4.99 1.25 5.99
N GLU A 195 -4.61 1.73 4.80
CA GLU A 195 -5.44 2.59 3.97
C GLU A 195 -6.77 1.92 3.60
N THR A 196 -6.73 0.66 3.17
CA THR A 196 -7.91 -0.13 2.82
C THR A 196 -8.86 -0.25 4.02
N THR A 197 -8.35 -0.59 5.20
CA THR A 197 -9.18 -0.75 6.40
C THR A 197 -9.79 0.58 6.85
N LEU A 198 -9.02 1.67 6.79
CA LEU A 198 -9.51 3.02 7.07
C LEU A 198 -10.61 3.44 6.10
N SER A 199 -10.43 3.14 4.82
CA SER A 199 -11.45 3.39 3.80
C SER A 199 -12.74 2.62 4.09
N TRP A 200 -12.63 1.38 4.53
CA TRP A 200 -13.77 0.53 4.86
C TRP A 200 -14.57 1.04 6.06
N ILE A 201 -13.89 1.32 7.17
CA ILE A 201 -14.56 1.68 8.43
C ILE A 201 -15.30 3.02 8.33
N ASN A 202 -14.81 3.95 7.53
CA ASN A 202 -15.39 5.30 7.42
C ASN A 202 -15.84 5.67 5.99
N ASN A 203 -16.22 4.66 5.18
CA ASN A 203 -16.78 4.86 3.84
C ASN A 203 -15.94 5.81 2.96
N GLY A 204 -14.63 5.61 2.92
CA GLY A 204 -13.67 6.39 2.14
C GLY A 204 -13.19 7.69 2.77
N LYS A 205 -13.77 8.14 3.89
CA LYS A 205 -13.37 9.38 4.58
C LYS A 205 -12.22 9.13 5.56
N ILE A 206 -11.06 8.73 5.04
CA ILE A 206 -9.90 8.29 5.83
C ILE A 206 -9.39 9.41 6.74
N ALA A 207 -9.22 10.63 6.20
CA ALA A 207 -8.71 11.77 6.95
C ALA A 207 -9.58 12.12 8.17
N ASP A 208 -10.91 12.08 8.03
CA ASP A 208 -11.85 12.36 9.11
C ASP A 208 -11.71 11.33 10.25
N TYR A 209 -11.54 10.06 9.91
CA TYR A 209 -11.34 9.01 10.90
C TYR A 209 -10.00 9.17 11.63
N MET A 210 -8.92 9.41 10.90
CA MET A 210 -7.59 9.61 11.50
C MET A 210 -7.54 10.85 12.39
N ALA A 211 -8.16 11.96 11.98
CA ALA A 211 -8.25 13.18 12.78
C ALA A 211 -9.01 12.95 14.10
N LYS A 212 -10.12 12.22 14.04
CA LYS A 212 -10.95 11.90 15.23
C LYS A 212 -10.18 11.07 16.25
N HIS A 213 -9.41 10.09 15.77
CA HIS A 213 -8.74 9.09 16.60
C HIS A 213 -7.27 9.39 16.89
N GLN A 214 -6.71 10.49 16.37
CA GLN A 214 -5.28 10.83 16.45
C GLN A 214 -4.68 10.68 17.85
N HIS A 215 -5.43 11.06 18.88
CA HIS A 215 -4.98 11.09 20.27
C HIS A 215 -5.41 9.86 21.07
N ASP A 216 -6.11 8.89 20.48
CA ASP A 216 -6.48 7.66 21.15
C ASP A 216 -5.21 6.84 21.47
N GLN A 217 -5.26 6.09 22.57
CA GLN A 217 -4.09 5.34 23.05
C GLN A 217 -3.75 4.14 22.17
N ASN A 218 -4.73 3.57 21.46
CA ASN A 218 -4.58 2.42 20.59
C ASN A 218 -5.55 2.46 19.41
N ALA A 219 -5.37 1.55 18.47
CA ALA A 219 -6.21 1.37 17.28
C ALA A 219 -7.08 0.10 17.37
N ASP A 220 -7.51 -0.28 18.58
CA ASP A 220 -8.26 -1.51 18.78
C ASP A 220 -9.63 -1.49 18.07
N GLU A 221 -10.31 -0.34 17.98
CA GLU A 221 -11.54 -0.22 17.21
C GLU A 221 -11.32 -0.60 15.75
N LEU A 222 -10.27 -0.06 15.12
CA LEU A 222 -9.92 -0.36 13.74
C LEU A 222 -9.55 -1.84 13.57
N TRP A 223 -8.80 -2.38 14.53
CA TRP A 223 -8.38 -3.78 14.51
C TRP A 223 -9.55 -4.75 14.64
N ASN A 224 -10.44 -4.52 15.59
CA ASN A 224 -11.64 -5.34 15.80
C ASN A 224 -12.53 -5.30 14.56
N TYR A 225 -12.76 -4.11 14.00
CA TYR A 225 -13.50 -3.96 12.75
C TYR A 225 -12.89 -4.80 11.62
N PHE A 226 -11.57 -4.74 11.46
CA PHE A 226 -10.87 -5.53 10.43
C PHE A 226 -11.07 -7.03 10.64
N GLN A 227 -10.93 -7.51 11.87
CA GLN A 227 -11.17 -8.92 12.21
C GLN A 227 -12.61 -9.34 11.88
N ASP A 228 -13.59 -8.51 12.22
CA ASP A 228 -15.00 -8.76 11.94
C ASP A 228 -15.27 -8.87 10.43
N VAL A 229 -14.67 -7.97 9.62
CA VAL A 229 -14.79 -8.04 8.15
C VAL A 229 -14.22 -9.35 7.62
N ILE A 230 -13.00 -9.71 8.02
CA ILE A 230 -12.36 -10.95 7.54
C ILE A 230 -13.14 -12.19 7.97
N ALA A 231 -13.59 -12.23 9.22
CA ALA A 231 -14.42 -13.34 9.73
C ALA A 231 -15.75 -13.46 8.96
N TRP A 232 -16.41 -12.33 8.73
CA TRP A 232 -17.67 -12.31 7.96
C TRP A 232 -17.46 -12.81 6.53
N VAL A 233 -16.41 -12.38 5.84
CA VAL A 233 -16.10 -12.85 4.47
C VAL A 233 -15.93 -14.36 4.45
N ARG A 234 -15.15 -14.93 5.37
CA ARG A 234 -14.89 -16.37 5.42
C ARG A 234 -16.13 -17.19 5.76
N ASN A 235 -16.99 -16.65 6.60
CA ASN A 235 -18.25 -17.31 6.96
C ASN A 235 -19.29 -17.24 5.83
N THR A 236 -19.25 -16.19 5.01
CA THR A 236 -20.20 -15.95 3.92
C THR A 236 -19.77 -16.66 2.64
N PHE A 237 -18.46 -16.65 2.33
CA PHE A 237 -17.87 -17.25 1.12
C PHE A 237 -16.81 -18.28 1.54
N THR A 238 -17.21 -19.54 1.56
CA THR A 238 -16.41 -20.62 2.15
C THR A 238 -15.26 -21.09 1.26
N ASN A 239 -15.33 -20.85 -0.05
CA ASN A 239 -14.28 -21.25 -0.99
C ASN A 239 -13.48 -20.03 -1.47
N TYR A 240 -12.20 -20.03 -1.15
CA TYR A 240 -11.30 -18.97 -1.61
C TYR A 240 -11.11 -19.04 -3.14
N ARG A 241 -11.09 -17.84 -3.77
CA ARG A 241 -10.66 -17.62 -5.15
C ARG A 241 -9.77 -16.37 -5.22
N HIS A 242 -8.83 -16.38 -6.16
CA HIS A 242 -7.87 -15.27 -6.31
C HIS A 242 -8.54 -13.90 -6.49
N GLU A 243 -9.69 -13.86 -7.18
CA GLU A 243 -10.47 -12.65 -7.45
C GLU A 243 -10.97 -11.96 -6.18
N MET A 244 -11.06 -12.68 -5.06
CA MET A 244 -11.48 -12.17 -3.76
C MET A 244 -10.56 -11.06 -3.24
N GLY A 245 -9.27 -11.10 -3.61
CA GLY A 245 -8.30 -10.07 -3.24
C GLY A 245 -8.62 -8.67 -3.76
N ASN A 246 -9.46 -8.56 -4.80
CA ASN A 246 -9.84 -7.29 -5.44
C ASN A 246 -11.27 -6.83 -5.08
N VAL A 247 -11.89 -7.43 -4.06
CA VAL A 247 -13.24 -7.08 -3.62
C VAL A 247 -13.20 -6.05 -2.48
N ASN A 248 -14.09 -5.06 -2.53
CA ASN A 248 -14.26 -4.10 -1.44
C ASN A 248 -15.09 -4.72 -0.29
N TRP A 249 -14.44 -5.59 0.48
CA TRP A 249 -15.11 -6.37 1.52
C TRP A 249 -15.73 -5.52 2.62
N GLY A 250 -15.09 -4.42 3.01
CA GLY A 250 -15.64 -3.55 4.06
C GLY A 250 -16.94 -2.87 3.64
N GLU A 251 -17.08 -2.46 2.37
CA GLU A 251 -18.34 -1.91 1.87
C GLU A 251 -19.47 -2.96 1.94
N LEU A 252 -19.18 -4.19 1.53
CA LEU A 252 -20.15 -5.28 1.57
C LEU A 252 -20.50 -5.64 3.03
N TYR A 253 -19.49 -5.76 3.89
CA TYR A 253 -19.68 -6.00 5.32
C TYR A 253 -20.59 -4.93 5.95
N ASN A 254 -20.29 -3.68 5.74
CA ASN A 254 -21.06 -2.57 6.31
C ASN A 254 -22.55 -2.61 5.93
N LYS A 255 -22.85 -3.07 4.69
CA LYS A 255 -24.21 -3.17 4.18
C LYS A 255 -24.94 -4.45 4.62
N PHE A 256 -24.24 -5.57 4.68
CA PHE A 256 -24.85 -6.90 4.71
C PHE A 256 -24.53 -7.73 5.97
N LYS A 257 -23.72 -7.21 6.91
CA LYS A 257 -23.33 -7.95 8.13
C LYS A 257 -24.48 -8.45 9.01
N ASN A 258 -25.64 -7.81 8.93
CA ASN A 258 -26.82 -8.18 9.70
C ASN A 258 -27.78 -9.10 8.95
N GLU A 259 -27.50 -9.40 7.67
CA GLU A 259 -28.32 -10.29 6.88
C GLU A 259 -27.88 -11.73 7.07
N LYS A 260 -28.85 -12.64 6.97
CA LYS A 260 -28.60 -14.09 7.06
C LYS A 260 -28.53 -14.66 5.66
N TYR A 261 -27.39 -15.23 5.32
CA TYR A 261 -27.18 -15.92 4.05
C TYR A 261 -27.00 -17.42 4.28
N ASP A 262 -27.34 -18.20 3.26
CA ASP A 262 -26.94 -19.60 3.15
C ASP A 262 -25.61 -19.67 2.36
N PRO A 263 -24.47 -19.95 3.01
CA PRO A 263 -23.18 -19.98 2.33
C PRO A 263 -23.12 -20.96 1.17
N SER A 264 -23.81 -22.10 1.28
CA SER A 264 -23.84 -23.13 0.23
C SER A 264 -24.54 -22.64 -1.03
N LYS A 265 -25.64 -21.87 -0.88
CA LYS A 265 -26.34 -21.26 -2.01
C LYS A 265 -25.50 -20.17 -2.67
N LEU A 266 -24.91 -19.28 -1.87
CA LEU A 266 -24.02 -18.24 -2.39
C LEU A 266 -22.84 -18.83 -3.15
N GLU A 267 -22.23 -19.88 -2.60
CA GLU A 267 -21.11 -20.57 -3.22
C GLU A 267 -21.50 -21.23 -4.55
N SER A 268 -22.64 -21.92 -4.59
CA SER A 268 -23.14 -22.56 -5.83
C SER A 268 -23.39 -21.51 -6.91
N GLU A 269 -23.95 -20.36 -6.56
CA GLU A 269 -24.21 -19.27 -7.49
C GLU A 269 -22.92 -18.60 -7.95
N ALA A 270 -22.01 -18.29 -7.02
CA ALA A 270 -20.70 -17.72 -7.35
C ALA A 270 -19.92 -18.65 -8.29
N ALA A 271 -19.93 -19.97 -8.05
CA ALA A 271 -19.26 -20.92 -8.91
C ALA A 271 -19.81 -20.93 -10.35
N LYS A 272 -21.11 -20.81 -10.54
CA LYS A 272 -21.73 -20.71 -11.87
C LYS A 272 -21.27 -19.44 -12.60
N LEU A 273 -21.32 -18.29 -11.93
CA LEU A 273 -20.93 -17.01 -12.51
C LEU A 273 -19.41 -16.92 -12.79
N MET A 274 -18.58 -17.62 -12.02
CA MET A 274 -17.15 -17.72 -12.30
C MET A 274 -16.84 -18.47 -13.58
N MET A 275 -17.67 -19.44 -13.96
CA MET A 275 -17.54 -20.20 -15.21
C MET A 275 -18.19 -19.49 -16.41
N ASP A 276 -19.05 -18.52 -16.18
CA ASP A 276 -19.76 -17.80 -17.24
C ASP A 276 -18.80 -16.86 -18.00
N GLU A 277 -18.60 -17.09 -19.29
CA GLU A 277 -17.68 -16.31 -20.14
C GLU A 277 -18.17 -14.87 -20.37
N ASP A 278 -19.46 -14.60 -20.20
CA ASP A 278 -20.03 -13.27 -20.37
C ASP A 278 -19.75 -12.36 -19.16
N VAL A 279 -19.43 -12.92 -18.00
CA VAL A 279 -18.99 -12.18 -16.82
C VAL A 279 -17.52 -11.81 -16.96
N THR A 280 -17.25 -10.57 -17.38
CA THR A 280 -15.86 -10.10 -17.61
C THR A 280 -15.15 -9.67 -16.34
N LYS A 281 -15.87 -9.21 -15.30
CA LYS A 281 -15.32 -8.81 -14.00
C LYS A 281 -15.61 -9.86 -12.93
N LYS A 282 -14.77 -10.88 -12.83
CA LYS A 282 -14.97 -12.00 -11.89
C LYS A 282 -15.01 -11.58 -10.41
N SER A 283 -14.24 -10.56 -9.99
CA SER A 283 -14.36 -10.00 -8.63
C SER A 283 -15.73 -9.36 -8.35
N GLY A 284 -16.45 -8.97 -9.39
CA GLY A 284 -17.81 -8.43 -9.29
C GLY A 284 -18.89 -9.48 -8.96
N VAL A 285 -18.57 -10.77 -9.06
CA VAL A 285 -19.47 -11.85 -8.68
C VAL A 285 -19.90 -11.75 -7.22
N TYR A 286 -18.96 -11.43 -6.32
CA TYR A 286 -19.24 -11.32 -4.88
C TYR A 286 -20.22 -10.21 -4.51
N PRO A 287 -20.03 -8.95 -4.95
CA PRO A 287 -21.05 -7.93 -4.73
C PRO A 287 -22.36 -8.24 -5.47
N TYR A 288 -22.33 -8.89 -6.64
CA TYR A 288 -23.55 -9.24 -7.36
C TYR A 288 -24.42 -10.21 -6.59
N VAL A 289 -23.88 -11.32 -6.08
CA VAL A 289 -24.67 -12.35 -5.37
C VAL A 289 -25.33 -11.82 -4.09
N LEU A 290 -24.78 -10.72 -3.52
CA LEU A 290 -25.37 -10.04 -2.37
C LEU A 290 -26.36 -8.95 -2.76
N THR A 291 -26.09 -8.17 -3.83
CA THR A 291 -26.88 -6.98 -4.20
C THR A 291 -27.91 -7.23 -5.30
N ARG A 292 -27.69 -8.24 -6.12
CA ARG A 292 -28.44 -8.53 -7.35
C ARG A 292 -28.32 -7.44 -8.44
N LEU A 293 -27.26 -6.64 -8.38
CA LEU A 293 -27.03 -5.55 -9.34
C LEU A 293 -26.03 -5.98 -10.41
N GLU A 294 -26.49 -6.18 -11.64
CA GLU A 294 -25.68 -6.63 -12.80
C GLU A 294 -24.49 -5.75 -13.13
N LYS A 295 -24.55 -4.46 -12.78
CA LYS A 295 -23.43 -3.52 -12.97
C LYS A 295 -22.08 -4.02 -12.40
N TYR A 296 -22.10 -4.91 -11.41
CA TYR A 296 -20.88 -5.46 -10.83
C TYR A 296 -20.23 -6.52 -11.71
N LEU A 297 -20.99 -7.23 -12.53
CA LEU A 297 -20.52 -8.32 -13.37
C LEU A 297 -19.77 -7.81 -14.62
N ASN A 298 -20.02 -6.56 -15.03
CA ASN A 298 -19.50 -6.00 -16.27
C ASN A 298 -19.70 -6.99 -17.43
N ILE A 299 -20.97 -7.34 -17.65
CA ILE A 299 -21.39 -8.34 -18.65
C ILE A 299 -20.89 -7.90 -20.03
N ARG A 300 -20.38 -8.85 -20.79
CA ARG A 300 -19.80 -8.62 -22.11
C ARG A 300 -20.86 -8.03 -23.07
N GLU A 301 -20.53 -6.92 -23.70
CA GLU A 301 -21.37 -6.37 -24.77
C GLU A 301 -21.34 -7.28 -26.00
N PHE A 302 -22.49 -7.44 -26.65
CA PHE A 302 -22.57 -8.18 -27.90
C PHE A 302 -21.86 -7.44 -29.02
N THR A 303 -20.92 -8.12 -29.68
CA THR A 303 -20.30 -7.58 -30.89
C THR A 303 -21.32 -7.58 -32.04
N GLU A 304 -21.12 -6.71 -33.04
CA GLU A 304 -21.96 -6.67 -34.25
C GLU A 304 -22.03 -8.05 -34.97
N LYS A 305 -20.94 -8.82 -34.88
CA LYS A 305 -20.92 -10.20 -35.38
C LYS A 305 -21.88 -11.12 -34.61
N MET A 306 -21.85 -11.06 -33.28
CA MET A 306 -22.74 -11.87 -32.44
C MET A 306 -24.20 -11.49 -32.61
N LYS A 307 -24.51 -10.19 -32.71
CA LYS A 307 -25.86 -9.68 -33.00
C LYS A 307 -26.36 -10.21 -34.34
N ARG A 308 -25.50 -10.16 -35.38
CA ARG A 308 -25.84 -10.69 -36.70
C ARG A 308 -26.07 -12.21 -36.68
N GLU A 309 -25.20 -12.97 -36.05
CA GLU A 309 -25.33 -14.43 -35.91
C GLU A 309 -26.65 -14.81 -35.20
N ALA A 310 -27.00 -14.10 -34.13
CA ALA A 310 -28.26 -14.31 -33.40
C ALA A 310 -29.46 -13.96 -34.29
N TYR A 311 -29.40 -12.83 -35.00
CA TYR A 311 -30.46 -12.40 -35.92
C TYR A 311 -30.70 -13.43 -37.03
N GLU A 312 -29.66 -13.91 -37.71
CA GLU A 312 -29.76 -14.92 -38.78
C GLU A 312 -30.31 -16.24 -38.25
N ARG A 313 -29.85 -16.68 -37.05
CA ARG A 313 -30.34 -17.87 -36.40
C ARG A 313 -31.84 -17.79 -36.08
N GLN A 314 -32.33 -16.63 -35.70
CA GLN A 314 -33.73 -16.32 -35.40
C GLN A 314 -34.55 -15.97 -36.65
N LYS A 315 -33.88 -15.81 -37.83
CA LYS A 315 -34.51 -15.39 -39.10
C LYS A 315 -35.30 -14.10 -38.96
N GLY A 316 -34.74 -13.11 -38.18
CA GLY A 316 -35.38 -11.84 -37.93
C GLY A 316 -36.61 -11.88 -37.04
N MET A 317 -36.94 -13.04 -36.43
CA MET A 317 -38.12 -13.22 -35.58
C MET A 317 -37.79 -12.92 -34.11
N CYS A 318 -38.47 -11.97 -33.50
CA CYS A 318 -38.37 -11.72 -32.07
C CYS A 318 -38.86 -12.92 -31.27
N THR A 319 -38.05 -13.44 -30.34
CA THR A 319 -38.38 -14.59 -29.51
C THR A 319 -39.54 -14.34 -28.52
N LYS A 320 -39.71 -13.05 -28.12
CA LYS A 320 -40.78 -12.65 -27.19
C LYS A 320 -42.12 -12.44 -27.88
N CYS A 321 -42.20 -11.65 -28.96
CA CYS A 321 -43.45 -11.30 -29.61
C CYS A 321 -43.73 -12.09 -30.93
N ARG A 322 -42.72 -12.81 -31.42
CA ARG A 322 -42.79 -13.61 -32.66
C ARG A 322 -43.13 -12.81 -33.93
N LYS A 323 -42.84 -11.50 -33.92
CA LYS A 323 -42.92 -10.64 -35.10
C LYS A 323 -41.56 -10.56 -35.76
N HIS A 324 -41.55 -10.33 -37.08
CA HIS A 324 -40.34 -10.08 -37.86
C HIS A 324 -39.93 -8.61 -37.70
N PHE A 325 -38.62 -8.37 -37.52
CA PHE A 325 -38.00 -7.02 -37.45
C PHE A 325 -36.72 -7.02 -38.26
N GLU A 326 -36.31 -5.85 -38.69
CA GLU A 326 -34.99 -5.65 -39.27
C GLU A 326 -33.89 -5.65 -38.18
N ILE A 327 -32.66 -6.00 -38.55
CA ILE A 327 -31.56 -6.15 -37.55
C ILE A 327 -31.30 -4.88 -36.72
N GLY A 328 -31.52 -3.70 -37.32
CA GLY A 328 -31.37 -2.42 -36.61
C GLY A 328 -32.51 -2.07 -35.66
N GLU A 329 -33.61 -2.82 -35.71
CA GLU A 329 -34.77 -2.65 -34.82
C GLU A 329 -34.76 -3.63 -33.65
N MET A 330 -33.76 -4.54 -33.60
CA MET A 330 -33.63 -5.56 -32.57
C MET A 330 -32.44 -5.28 -31.67
N GLU A 331 -32.67 -5.41 -30.37
CA GLU A 331 -31.59 -5.41 -29.38
C GLU A 331 -31.22 -6.86 -29.03
N ALA A 332 -29.91 -7.09 -28.90
CA ALA A 332 -29.41 -8.37 -28.43
C ALA A 332 -29.53 -8.42 -26.89
N ASP A 333 -30.03 -9.52 -26.37
CA ASP A 333 -30.20 -9.74 -24.94
C ASP A 333 -29.69 -11.14 -24.56
N HIS A 334 -29.23 -11.30 -23.32
CA HIS A 334 -28.79 -12.60 -22.82
C HIS A 334 -30.00 -13.51 -22.55
N ILE A 335 -29.85 -14.80 -22.85
CA ILE A 335 -30.90 -15.77 -22.59
C ILE A 335 -31.04 -16.05 -21.09
N THR A 336 -29.90 -16.03 -20.40
CA THR A 336 -29.77 -16.08 -18.95
C THR A 336 -28.84 -14.94 -18.54
N PRO A 337 -29.32 -14.05 -17.67
CA PRO A 337 -28.47 -12.93 -17.18
C PRO A 337 -27.36 -13.44 -16.28
#